data_0263f6f4d0108d7e43bd1fb14c755586
#
_entry.id   0263f6f4d0108d7e43bd1fb14c755586
#
_cell.length_a   1.000
_cell.length_b   1.000
_cell.length_c   1.000
_cell.angle_alpha   90.00
_cell.angle_beta   90.00
_cell.angle_gamma   90.00
#
_symmetry.space_group_name_H-M   'P 1'
#
loop_
_entity.id
_entity.type
_entity.pdbx_description
1 polymer ?
#
loop_
_entity_poly.entity_id
_entity_poly.type
_entity_poly.pdbx_seq_one_letter_code
_entity_poly.pdbx_strand_id
1 'polypeptide(L)'
;TDQEEGNGYFKETSCMNEINIYIGGQIRKYRKANGMTLQQLADVIHKSRATVCKYENGEISIDIATLYEISQALQVSFGQLTSYQPTLPPSPPPMVGTLQRSPFFQAKRLYFYFYDGRYHRLKDGVIDIHEHAERPGTYVASFTLCSVSGNGCSNESYYMGNVVYSDMLIRFTFFNQLNPLEEDLLYIFNPLEMRDYTDGLLCGISSADLMPCAFRCLVTLNPQELDESLRQRLLFSKQEIRRWGKLNMLLIGNRSAEDSAFL
;
A
#
# COMPACT_ATOMS: atom_id res chain seq x y z
N THR A 1 -19.71 -35.35 -16.94
CA THR A 1 -20.33 -34.19 -16.29
C THR A 1 -20.38 -34.35 -14.78
N ASP A 2 -19.26 -34.60 -14.11
CA ASP A 2 -19.18 -34.63 -12.64
C ASP A 2 -17.71 -34.47 -12.21
N GLN A 3 -17.12 -33.29 -12.37
CA GLN A 3 -15.75 -32.99 -11.87
C GLN A 3 -15.47 -31.53 -11.49
N GLU A 4 -16.46 -30.64 -11.36
CA GLU A 4 -16.19 -29.24 -11.03
C GLU A 4 -16.70 -28.74 -9.66
N GLU A 5 -17.39 -29.56 -8.85
CA GLU A 5 -17.91 -29.11 -7.55
C GLU A 5 -16.97 -29.32 -6.32
N GLY A 6 -15.82 -30.00 -6.50
CA GLY A 6 -14.94 -30.33 -5.38
C GLY A 6 -13.97 -29.23 -4.90
N ASN A 7 -13.80 -28.13 -5.64
CA ASN A 7 -12.67 -27.20 -5.40
C ASN A 7 -13.04 -25.97 -4.54
N GLY A 8 -14.32 -25.71 -4.29
CA GLY A 8 -14.80 -24.61 -3.43
C GLY A 8 -14.72 -24.92 -1.94
N TYR A 9 -15.11 -26.11 -1.55
CA TYR A 9 -15.18 -26.52 -0.14
C TYR A 9 -13.81 -26.62 0.55
N PHE A 10 -12.76 -27.02 -0.16
CA PHE A 10 -11.42 -27.11 0.42
C PHE A 10 -10.76 -25.74 0.71
N LYS A 11 -11.09 -24.70 -0.06
CA LYS A 11 -10.58 -23.34 0.18
C LYS A 11 -11.26 -22.65 1.35
N GLU A 12 -12.56 -22.85 1.54
CA GLU A 12 -13.31 -22.24 2.65
C GLU A 12 -12.92 -22.83 4.00
N THR A 13 -12.70 -24.14 4.08
CA THR A 13 -12.28 -24.82 5.32
C THR A 13 -10.87 -24.40 5.76
N SER A 14 -9.97 -24.13 4.82
CA SER A 14 -8.61 -23.64 5.12
C SER A 14 -8.64 -22.21 5.69
N CYS A 15 -9.39 -21.31 5.10
CA CYS A 15 -9.48 -19.92 5.54
C CYS A 15 -10.15 -19.78 6.93
N MET A 16 -11.20 -20.54 7.21
CA MET A 16 -11.84 -20.56 8.54
C MET A 16 -10.90 -21.08 9.62
N ASN A 17 -10.06 -22.07 9.30
CA ASN A 17 -9.07 -22.60 10.25
C ASN A 17 -7.98 -21.56 10.56
N GLU A 18 -7.52 -20.80 9.57
CA GLU A 18 -6.53 -19.74 9.76
C GLU A 18 -7.05 -18.60 10.66
N ILE A 19 -8.30 -18.19 10.47
CA ILE A 19 -8.95 -17.17 11.31
C ILE A 19 -9.04 -17.64 12.76
N ASN A 20 -9.45 -18.88 13.00
CA ASN A 20 -9.56 -19.44 14.34
C ASN A 20 -8.19 -19.51 15.04
N ILE A 21 -7.15 -19.93 14.31
CA ILE A 21 -5.76 -19.97 14.82
C ILE A 21 -5.28 -18.56 15.17
N TYR A 22 -5.54 -17.59 14.33
CA TYR A 22 -5.16 -16.20 14.58
C TYR A 22 -5.82 -15.64 15.82
N ILE A 23 -7.17 -15.74 15.91
CA ILE A 23 -7.95 -15.22 17.04
C ILE A 23 -7.51 -15.93 18.33
N GLY A 24 -7.36 -17.24 18.29
CA GLY A 24 -6.87 -18.02 19.42
C GLY A 24 -5.50 -17.58 19.90
N GLY A 25 -4.58 -17.32 18.96
CA GLY A 25 -3.26 -16.77 19.23
C GLY A 25 -3.31 -15.39 19.91
N GLN A 26 -4.20 -14.48 19.46
CA GLN A 26 -4.39 -13.18 20.08
C GLN A 26 -4.95 -13.32 21.52
N ILE A 27 -5.95 -14.15 21.73
CA ILE A 27 -6.50 -14.44 23.07
C ILE A 27 -5.37 -14.90 23.99
N ARG A 28 -4.59 -15.87 23.56
CA ARG A 28 -3.45 -16.40 24.35
C ARG A 28 -2.42 -15.33 24.68
N LYS A 29 -2.12 -14.45 23.70
CA LYS A 29 -1.17 -13.34 23.88
C LYS A 29 -1.66 -12.37 24.95
N TYR A 30 -2.90 -11.90 24.85
CA TYR A 30 -3.44 -10.90 25.79
C TYR A 30 -3.72 -11.51 27.17
N ARG A 31 -4.18 -12.76 27.25
CA ARG A 31 -4.32 -13.47 28.53
C ARG A 31 -2.99 -13.54 29.28
N LYS A 32 -1.90 -13.93 28.58
CA LYS A 32 -0.57 -13.99 29.19
C LYS A 32 -0.06 -12.60 29.60
N ALA A 33 -0.29 -11.58 28.80
CA ALA A 33 0.09 -10.20 29.09
C ALA A 33 -0.61 -9.68 30.36
N ASN A 34 -1.88 -10.10 30.60
CA ASN A 34 -2.63 -9.76 31.80
C ASN A 34 -2.32 -10.69 32.99
N GLY A 35 -1.36 -11.61 32.88
CA GLY A 35 -0.99 -12.55 33.92
C GLY A 35 -2.08 -13.58 34.27
N MET A 36 -3.10 -13.74 33.43
CA MET A 36 -4.22 -14.66 33.67
C MET A 36 -3.85 -16.11 33.33
N THR A 37 -4.30 -17.05 34.16
CA THR A 37 -4.26 -18.47 33.84
C THR A 37 -5.43 -18.86 32.91
N LEU A 38 -5.34 -20.04 32.26
CA LEU A 38 -6.45 -20.58 31.47
C LEU A 38 -7.72 -20.78 32.33
N GLN A 39 -7.55 -21.19 33.60
CA GLN A 39 -8.68 -21.38 34.51
C GLN A 39 -9.38 -20.07 34.85
N GLN A 40 -8.62 -19.01 35.16
CA GLN A 40 -9.18 -17.68 35.45
C GLN A 40 -9.97 -17.11 34.29
N LEU A 41 -9.47 -17.23 33.05
CA LEU A 41 -10.22 -16.80 31.89
C LEU A 41 -11.48 -17.64 31.69
N ALA A 42 -11.39 -18.95 31.87
CA ALA A 42 -12.52 -19.88 31.76
C ALA A 42 -13.63 -19.55 32.75
N ASP A 43 -13.28 -19.24 33.99
CA ASP A 43 -14.22 -18.87 35.05
C ASP A 43 -14.97 -17.56 34.71
N VAL A 44 -14.26 -16.57 34.18
CA VAL A 44 -14.86 -15.29 33.81
C VAL A 44 -15.86 -15.40 32.65
N ILE A 45 -15.55 -16.23 31.65
CA ILE A 45 -16.43 -16.40 30.46
C ILE A 45 -17.37 -17.62 30.61
N HIS A 46 -17.49 -18.22 31.80
CA HIS A 46 -18.35 -19.34 32.12
C HIS A 46 -18.17 -20.54 31.17
N LYS A 47 -16.94 -20.86 30.82
CA LYS A 47 -16.57 -22.01 29.98
C LYS A 47 -15.62 -22.94 30.75
N SER A 48 -15.41 -24.13 30.22
CA SER A 48 -14.41 -25.03 30.77
C SER A 48 -12.99 -24.62 30.41
N ARG A 49 -12.00 -24.93 31.25
CA ARG A 49 -10.58 -24.73 30.92
C ARG A 49 -10.21 -25.43 29.60
N ALA A 50 -10.76 -26.61 29.33
CA ALA A 50 -10.53 -27.36 28.10
C ALA A 50 -11.08 -26.61 26.89
N THR A 51 -12.24 -25.96 27.02
CA THR A 51 -12.82 -25.13 25.95
C THR A 51 -11.93 -23.92 25.63
N VAL A 52 -11.44 -23.21 26.64
CA VAL A 52 -10.55 -22.06 26.46
C VAL A 52 -9.22 -22.51 25.81
N CYS A 53 -8.70 -23.65 26.19
CA CYS A 53 -7.51 -24.23 25.56
C CYS A 53 -7.74 -24.50 24.07
N LYS A 54 -8.89 -25.06 23.69
CA LYS A 54 -9.27 -25.29 22.29
C LYS A 54 -9.45 -23.95 21.50
N TYR A 55 -10.02 -22.94 22.15
CA TYR A 55 -10.10 -21.59 21.57
C TYR A 55 -8.71 -21.02 21.28
N GLU A 56 -7.79 -21.07 22.26
CA GLU A 56 -6.43 -20.55 22.08
C GLU A 56 -5.60 -21.30 21.02
N ASN A 57 -5.92 -22.57 20.79
CA ASN A 57 -5.26 -23.38 19.75
C ASN A 57 -5.96 -23.27 18.37
N GLY A 58 -7.11 -22.58 18.28
CA GLY A 58 -7.88 -22.48 17.03
C GLY A 58 -8.57 -23.78 16.63
N GLU A 59 -8.72 -24.74 17.57
CA GLU A 59 -9.31 -26.05 17.29
C GLU A 59 -10.84 -26.01 17.13
N ILE A 60 -11.48 -24.99 17.69
CA ILE A 60 -12.92 -24.75 17.59
C ILE A 60 -13.21 -23.29 17.35
N SER A 61 -14.28 -23.00 16.62
CA SER A 61 -14.75 -21.63 16.37
C SER A 61 -15.35 -21.02 17.64
N ILE A 62 -15.14 -19.70 17.77
CA ILE A 62 -15.67 -18.91 18.88
C ILE A 62 -16.87 -18.12 18.33
N ASP A 63 -18.00 -18.23 19.01
CA ASP A 63 -19.14 -17.37 18.67
C ASP A 63 -18.87 -15.92 19.07
N ILE A 64 -19.56 -14.99 18.39
CA ILE A 64 -19.33 -13.55 18.54
C ILE A 64 -19.58 -13.07 19.98
N ALA A 65 -20.59 -13.61 20.66
CA ALA A 65 -20.93 -13.23 22.03
C ALA A 65 -19.81 -13.64 22.99
N THR A 66 -19.35 -14.89 22.90
CA THR A 66 -18.22 -15.39 23.68
C THR A 66 -16.93 -14.60 23.38
N LEU A 67 -16.67 -14.27 22.12
CA LEU A 67 -15.49 -13.48 21.75
C LEU A 67 -15.55 -12.06 22.31
N TYR A 68 -16.73 -11.47 22.37
CA TYR A 68 -16.94 -10.19 23.03
C TYR A 68 -16.68 -10.27 24.53
N GLU A 69 -17.21 -11.31 25.22
CA GLU A 69 -16.94 -11.56 26.65
C GLU A 69 -15.44 -11.72 26.92
N ILE A 70 -14.74 -12.46 26.06
CA ILE A 70 -13.26 -12.59 26.13
C ILE A 70 -12.59 -11.23 25.99
N SER A 71 -13.03 -10.38 25.07
CA SER A 71 -12.44 -9.06 24.89
C SER A 71 -12.58 -8.17 26.14
N GLN A 72 -13.74 -8.23 26.79
CA GLN A 72 -14.00 -7.53 28.05
C GLN A 72 -13.13 -8.09 29.19
N ALA A 73 -13.07 -9.42 29.33
CA ALA A 73 -12.25 -10.09 30.34
C ALA A 73 -10.76 -9.76 30.23
N LEU A 74 -10.28 -9.62 29.00
CA LEU A 74 -8.89 -9.28 28.68
C LEU A 74 -8.61 -7.76 28.62
N GLN A 75 -9.64 -6.92 28.79
CA GLN A 75 -9.55 -5.45 28.69
C GLN A 75 -8.94 -4.96 27.37
N VAL A 76 -9.30 -5.61 26.27
CA VAL A 76 -8.89 -5.24 24.92
C VAL A 76 -10.10 -4.91 24.06
N SER A 77 -9.90 -4.10 23.02
CA SER A 77 -10.98 -3.88 22.05
C SER A 77 -11.27 -5.14 21.24
N PHE A 78 -12.51 -5.32 20.83
CA PHE A 78 -12.91 -6.42 19.95
C PHE A 78 -12.06 -6.47 18.68
N GLY A 79 -11.76 -5.29 18.10
CA GLY A 79 -10.88 -5.16 16.93
C GLY A 79 -9.48 -5.72 17.16
N GLN A 80 -8.90 -5.56 18.35
CA GLN A 80 -7.57 -6.11 18.65
C GLN A 80 -7.51 -7.66 18.61
N LEU A 81 -8.64 -8.33 18.85
CA LEU A 81 -8.74 -9.77 18.72
C LEU A 81 -9.04 -10.21 17.27
N THR A 82 -9.77 -9.39 16.51
CA THR A 82 -10.33 -9.76 15.20
C THR A 82 -9.65 -9.10 14.00
N SER A 83 -8.58 -8.30 14.19
CA SER A 83 -7.82 -7.66 13.10
C SER A 83 -7.03 -8.69 12.28
N TYR A 84 -7.67 -9.80 11.94
CA TYR A 84 -7.13 -10.77 11.01
C TYR A 84 -7.12 -10.11 9.62
N GLN A 85 -5.93 -9.84 9.12
CA GLN A 85 -5.76 -9.60 7.70
C GLN A 85 -5.47 -10.96 7.07
N PRO A 86 -6.42 -11.53 6.31
CA PRO A 86 -6.08 -12.71 5.54
C PRO A 86 -4.83 -12.35 4.74
N THR A 87 -3.83 -13.21 4.78
CA THR A 87 -2.81 -13.16 3.74
C THR A 87 -3.59 -13.35 2.45
N LEU A 88 -3.94 -12.25 1.80
CA LEU A 88 -4.45 -12.32 0.43
C LEU A 88 -3.51 -13.31 -0.27
N PRO A 89 -4.08 -14.32 -0.96
CA PRO A 89 -3.23 -15.18 -1.77
C PRO A 89 -2.32 -14.23 -2.55
N PRO A 90 -1.00 -14.47 -2.60
CA PRO A 90 -0.10 -13.61 -3.33
C PRO A 90 -0.80 -13.32 -4.64
N SER A 91 -1.01 -12.03 -4.94
CA SER A 91 -1.58 -11.63 -6.24
C SER A 91 -0.94 -12.55 -7.26
N PRO A 92 -1.70 -13.23 -8.14
CA PRO A 92 -1.15 -14.25 -9.01
C PRO A 92 0.20 -13.74 -9.50
N PRO A 93 1.27 -14.53 -9.41
CA PRO A 93 2.60 -14.03 -9.72
C PRO A 93 2.47 -13.31 -11.04
N PRO A 94 2.86 -12.04 -11.14
CA PRO A 94 2.72 -11.27 -12.35
C PRO A 94 3.27 -12.18 -13.46
N MET A 95 2.55 -12.29 -14.57
CA MET A 95 2.93 -13.21 -15.66
C MET A 95 4.39 -12.98 -15.98
N VAL A 96 5.24 -13.88 -15.48
CA VAL A 96 6.69 -13.73 -15.27
C VAL A 96 7.44 -13.36 -16.56
N GLY A 97 6.80 -13.49 -17.73
CA GLY A 97 7.43 -13.24 -19.02
C GLY A 97 7.55 -11.77 -19.43
N THR A 98 6.60 -10.93 -19.07
CA THR A 98 6.56 -9.51 -19.51
C THR A 98 7.15 -8.55 -18.48
N LEU A 99 6.96 -8.80 -17.20
CA LEU A 99 7.48 -7.94 -16.12
C LEU A 99 9.01 -7.94 -16.04
N GLN A 100 9.66 -9.06 -16.33
CA GLN A 100 11.14 -9.16 -16.33
C GLN A 100 11.80 -8.25 -17.38
N ARG A 101 11.06 -7.71 -18.35
CA ARG A 101 11.57 -6.81 -19.39
C ARG A 101 11.54 -5.35 -18.97
N SER A 102 10.75 -4.98 -17.98
CA SER A 102 10.69 -3.60 -17.53
C SER A 102 11.88 -3.24 -16.64
N PRO A 103 12.64 -2.19 -16.95
CA PRO A 103 13.73 -1.75 -16.10
C PRO A 103 13.24 -1.25 -14.74
N PHE A 104 12.00 -0.80 -14.65
CA PHE A 104 11.38 -0.34 -13.38
C PHE A 104 11.06 -1.48 -12.40
N PHE A 105 10.84 -2.69 -12.90
CA PHE A 105 10.66 -3.87 -12.05
C PHE A 105 11.96 -4.27 -11.33
N GLN A 106 13.11 -4.07 -11.98
CA GLN A 106 14.41 -4.42 -11.42
C GLN A 106 15.04 -3.30 -10.58
N ALA A 107 14.49 -2.10 -10.67
CA ALA A 107 15.03 -0.94 -10.00
C ALA A 107 14.81 -1.05 -8.48
N LYS A 108 15.90 -0.85 -7.73
CA LYS A 108 15.86 -0.74 -6.26
C LYS A 108 15.67 0.72 -5.80
N ARG A 109 15.93 1.67 -6.69
CA ARG A 109 15.78 3.10 -6.45
C ARG A 109 15.19 3.78 -7.66
N LEU A 110 14.22 4.67 -7.41
CA LEU A 110 13.57 5.52 -8.40
C LEU A 110 13.68 6.96 -7.94
N TYR A 111 13.77 7.88 -8.91
CA TYR A 111 13.78 9.32 -8.67
C TYR A 111 12.45 9.90 -9.11
N PHE A 112 11.83 10.68 -8.23
CA PHE A 112 10.49 11.20 -8.38
C PHE A 112 10.52 12.71 -8.51
N TYR A 113 9.74 13.26 -9.45
CA TYR A 113 9.67 14.71 -9.73
C TYR A 113 8.24 15.16 -9.95
N PHE A 114 7.87 16.30 -9.40
CA PHE A 114 6.62 16.98 -9.71
C PHE A 114 6.77 18.49 -9.61
N TYR A 115 5.81 19.22 -10.22
CA TYR A 115 5.76 20.68 -10.12
C TYR A 115 4.66 21.09 -9.16
N ASP A 116 5.03 21.78 -8.08
CA ASP A 116 4.09 22.35 -7.13
C ASP A 116 3.76 23.79 -7.57
N GLY A 117 2.57 23.94 -8.16
CA GLY A 117 2.11 25.23 -8.69
C GLY A 117 1.82 26.29 -7.63
N ARG A 118 1.62 25.89 -6.36
CA ARG A 118 1.40 26.85 -5.26
C ARG A 118 2.67 27.58 -4.87
N TYR A 119 3.78 26.87 -4.90
CA TYR A 119 5.10 27.40 -4.57
C TYR A 119 5.93 27.74 -5.80
N HIS A 120 5.40 27.50 -7.01
CA HIS A 120 6.08 27.69 -8.28
C HIS A 120 7.45 27.01 -8.35
N ARG A 121 7.52 25.77 -7.84
CA ARG A 121 8.77 25.03 -7.73
C ARG A 121 8.66 23.61 -8.25
N LEU A 122 9.76 23.14 -8.84
CA LEU A 122 10.01 21.73 -8.99
C LEU A 122 10.33 21.14 -7.61
N LYS A 123 9.80 19.97 -7.33
CA LYS A 123 10.12 19.16 -6.16
C LYS A 123 10.58 17.80 -6.62
N ASP A 124 11.50 17.25 -5.88
CA ASP A 124 12.09 15.95 -6.10
C ASP A 124 11.94 15.05 -4.89
N GLY A 125 12.10 13.77 -5.11
CA GLY A 125 12.08 12.76 -4.08
C GLY A 125 12.75 11.47 -4.55
N VAL A 126 12.95 10.57 -3.61
CA VAL A 126 13.56 9.27 -3.86
C VAL A 126 12.65 8.18 -3.33
N ILE A 127 12.41 7.17 -4.15
CA ILE A 127 11.69 5.96 -3.79
C ILE A 127 12.68 4.81 -3.76
N ASP A 128 12.89 4.20 -2.58
CA ASP A 128 13.69 2.99 -2.42
C ASP A 128 12.77 1.77 -2.29
N ILE A 129 13.04 0.71 -3.05
CA ILE A 129 12.22 -0.49 -3.13
C ILE A 129 12.99 -1.67 -2.59
N HIS A 130 12.37 -2.42 -1.70
CA HIS A 130 12.95 -3.61 -1.07
C HIS A 130 11.97 -4.77 -1.13
N GLU A 131 12.47 -5.98 -1.30
CA GLU A 131 11.66 -7.17 -1.10
C GLU A 131 11.36 -7.35 0.39
N HIS A 132 10.14 -7.75 0.72
CA HIS A 132 9.72 -7.95 2.10
C HIS A 132 10.43 -9.19 2.68
N ALA A 133 11.16 -9.02 3.80
CA ALA A 133 12.01 -10.07 4.37
C ALA A 133 11.25 -11.37 4.72
N GLU A 134 10.00 -11.24 5.18
CA GLU A 134 9.19 -12.39 5.62
C GLU A 134 8.21 -12.90 4.56
N ARG A 135 8.08 -12.19 3.43
CA ARG A 135 7.10 -12.50 2.36
C ARG A 135 7.76 -12.36 0.99
N PRO A 136 8.48 -13.39 0.52
CA PRO A 136 9.09 -13.39 -0.79
C PRO A 136 8.06 -13.08 -1.90
N GLY A 137 8.45 -12.28 -2.88
CA GLY A 137 7.57 -11.83 -3.97
C GLY A 137 6.65 -10.66 -3.62
N THR A 138 6.70 -10.14 -2.39
CA THR A 138 6.07 -8.87 -2.01
C THR A 138 7.12 -7.79 -1.81
N TYR A 139 6.78 -6.56 -2.20
CA TYR A 139 7.72 -5.44 -2.19
C TYR A 139 7.17 -4.32 -1.33
N VAL A 140 8.08 -3.72 -0.56
CA VAL A 140 7.83 -2.52 0.23
C VAL A 140 8.64 -1.37 -0.35
N ALA A 141 8.16 -0.15 -0.18
CA ALA A 141 8.87 1.02 -0.65
C ALA A 141 8.90 2.09 0.45
N SER A 142 10.03 2.79 0.53
CA SER A 142 10.14 4.06 1.25
C SER A 142 10.17 5.21 0.25
N PHE A 143 9.54 6.30 0.58
CA PHE A 143 9.53 7.51 -0.24
C PHE A 143 9.97 8.69 0.62
N THR A 144 11.05 9.35 0.22
CA THR A 144 11.55 10.58 0.83
C THR A 144 11.29 11.72 -0.14
N LEU A 145 10.46 12.67 0.27
CA LEU A 145 10.17 13.87 -0.49
C LEU A 145 10.93 15.05 0.10
N CYS A 146 11.81 15.64 -0.71
CA CYS A 146 12.56 16.82 -0.30
C CYS A 146 11.75 18.10 -0.55
N SER A 147 11.57 18.91 0.48
CA SER A 147 10.97 20.25 0.34
C SER A 147 11.85 21.28 1.02
N VAL A 148 12.25 22.31 0.27
CA VAL A 148 12.94 23.46 0.84
C VAL A 148 11.91 24.51 1.22
N SER A 149 11.83 24.85 2.50
CA SER A 149 10.96 25.94 2.98
C SER A 149 11.47 27.30 2.50
N GLY A 150 10.59 28.31 2.53
CA GLY A 150 10.96 29.69 2.16
C GLY A 150 12.15 30.28 2.95
N ASN A 151 12.49 29.67 4.09
CA ASN A 151 13.59 30.08 4.97
C ASN A 151 14.89 29.32 4.69
N GLY A 152 14.96 28.53 3.61
CA GLY A 152 16.13 27.74 3.25
C GLY A 152 16.32 26.45 4.08
N CYS A 153 15.41 26.16 5.02
CA CYS A 153 15.42 24.87 5.71
C CYS A 153 14.87 23.78 4.80
N SER A 154 15.62 22.70 4.60
CA SER A 154 15.10 21.51 3.94
C SER A 154 14.23 20.74 4.93
N ASN A 155 12.97 20.57 4.59
CA ASN A 155 12.07 19.63 5.27
C ASN A 155 11.98 18.38 4.43
N GLU A 156 12.22 17.25 5.03
CA GLU A 156 12.03 15.95 4.40
C GLU A 156 10.76 15.32 4.96
N SER A 157 9.86 14.92 4.08
CA SER A 157 8.73 14.09 4.44
C SER A 157 9.09 12.64 4.12
N TYR A 158 8.86 11.76 5.06
CA TYR A 158 9.20 10.35 4.95
C TYR A 158 7.95 9.48 4.99
N TYR A 159 7.82 8.65 3.99
CA TYR A 159 6.70 7.74 3.82
C TYR A 159 7.18 6.30 3.71
N MET A 160 6.39 5.38 4.23
CA MET A 160 6.58 3.94 4.06
C MET A 160 5.34 3.33 3.44
N GLY A 161 5.52 2.29 2.64
CA GLY A 161 4.37 1.67 2.01
C GLY A 161 4.68 0.44 1.20
N ASN A 162 3.73 0.08 0.33
CA ASN A 162 3.79 -1.11 -0.47
C ASN A 162 3.84 -0.77 -1.96
N VAL A 163 4.45 -1.64 -2.75
CA VAL A 163 4.44 -1.55 -4.20
C VAL A 163 3.84 -2.82 -4.81
N VAL A 164 2.97 -2.62 -5.78
CA VAL A 164 2.33 -3.68 -6.55
C VAL A 164 2.62 -3.46 -8.03
N TYR A 165 3.17 -4.47 -8.67
CA TYR A 165 3.50 -4.46 -10.09
C TYR A 165 2.39 -5.12 -10.89
N SER A 166 2.05 -4.54 -12.05
CA SER A 166 1.24 -5.15 -13.09
C SER A 166 1.87 -4.90 -14.46
N ASP A 167 1.33 -5.53 -15.49
CA ASP A 167 1.87 -5.40 -16.86
C ASP A 167 1.86 -3.95 -17.37
N MET A 168 0.87 -3.16 -17.00
CA MET A 168 0.70 -1.79 -17.48
C MET A 168 1.06 -0.72 -16.47
N LEU A 169 0.89 -1.00 -15.17
CA LEU A 169 1.02 -0.02 -14.11
C LEU A 169 1.82 -0.58 -12.94
N ILE A 170 2.56 0.31 -12.29
CA ILE A 170 3.15 0.07 -10.98
C ILE A 170 2.42 1.00 -10.01
N ARG A 171 1.89 0.43 -8.92
CA ARG A 171 1.16 1.16 -7.90
C ARG A 171 1.92 1.15 -6.60
N PHE A 172 2.09 2.33 -6.01
CA PHE A 172 2.61 2.51 -4.67
C PHE A 172 1.50 3.06 -3.77
N THR A 173 1.45 2.58 -2.55
CA THR A 173 0.62 3.14 -1.49
C THR A 173 1.55 3.56 -0.36
N PHE A 174 1.58 4.84 -0.02
CA PHE A 174 2.49 5.41 0.95
C PHE A 174 1.75 6.01 2.14
N PHE A 175 2.30 5.85 3.32
CA PHE A 175 1.79 6.42 4.57
C PHE A 175 2.86 7.32 5.18
N ASN A 176 2.52 8.56 5.44
CA ASN A 176 3.44 9.50 6.07
C ASN A 176 3.76 9.02 7.50
N GLN A 177 5.03 8.94 7.83
CA GLN A 177 5.47 8.42 9.13
C GLN A 177 5.31 9.42 10.27
N LEU A 178 5.11 10.70 9.95
CA LEU A 178 4.89 11.77 10.93
C LEU A 178 3.42 12.17 11.04
N ASN A 179 2.65 12.00 9.96
CA ASN A 179 1.22 12.34 9.91
C ASN A 179 0.40 11.15 9.40
N PRO A 180 -0.19 10.33 10.26
CA PRO A 180 -0.95 9.14 9.87
C PRO A 180 -2.18 9.41 9.01
N LEU A 181 -2.66 10.64 8.92
CA LEU A 181 -3.79 11.03 8.07
C LEU A 181 -3.38 11.25 6.61
N GLU A 182 -2.09 11.36 6.35
CA GLU A 182 -1.54 11.61 5.02
C GLU A 182 -1.18 10.28 4.37
N GLU A 183 -2.06 9.84 3.49
CA GLU A 183 -1.89 8.66 2.64
C GLU A 183 -1.78 9.12 1.20
N ASP A 184 -0.74 8.67 0.50
CA ASP A 184 -0.48 8.96 -0.89
C ASP A 184 -0.56 7.70 -1.74
N LEU A 185 -1.23 7.81 -2.87
CA LEU A 185 -1.36 6.77 -3.87
C LEU A 185 -0.66 7.21 -5.16
N LEU A 186 0.41 6.51 -5.52
CA LEU A 186 1.16 6.79 -6.73
C LEU A 186 0.91 5.69 -7.76
N TYR A 187 0.46 6.08 -8.95
CA TYR A 187 0.41 5.24 -10.14
C TYR A 187 1.44 5.72 -11.14
N ILE A 188 2.30 4.84 -11.60
CA ILE A 188 3.19 5.07 -12.74
C ILE A 188 2.94 4.03 -13.81
N PHE A 189 3.17 4.37 -15.07
CA PHE A 189 3.14 3.38 -16.14
C PHE A 189 4.33 2.45 -16.02
N ASN A 190 4.13 1.19 -16.38
CA ASN A 190 5.20 0.20 -16.48
C ASN A 190 5.67 0.13 -17.95
N PRO A 191 6.77 0.80 -18.33
CA PRO A 191 7.18 0.81 -19.71
C PRO A 191 7.62 -0.58 -20.14
N LEU A 192 7.03 -1.08 -21.22
CA LEU A 192 7.46 -2.34 -21.86
C LEU A 192 8.70 -2.14 -22.73
N GLU A 193 9.00 -0.90 -23.09
CA GLU A 193 10.19 -0.50 -23.84
C GLU A 193 11.32 -0.14 -22.88
N MET A 194 12.56 -0.18 -23.35
CA MET A 194 13.75 0.22 -22.59
C MET A 194 13.80 1.75 -22.47
N ARG A 195 13.02 2.28 -21.52
CA ARG A 195 13.01 3.70 -21.14
C ARG A 195 13.54 3.82 -19.73
N ASP A 196 14.19 4.94 -19.45
CA ASP A 196 14.69 5.31 -18.13
C ASP A 196 13.75 6.26 -17.37
N TYR A 197 12.58 6.59 -17.93
CA TYR A 197 11.56 7.43 -17.33
C TYR A 197 10.14 6.93 -17.59
N THR A 198 9.21 7.33 -16.74
CA THR A 198 7.78 7.09 -16.90
C THR A 198 6.96 8.22 -16.28
N ASP A 199 5.81 8.52 -16.89
CA ASP A 199 4.85 9.47 -16.34
C ASP A 199 3.96 8.79 -15.29
N GLY A 200 3.45 9.56 -14.33
CA GLY A 200 2.57 9.06 -13.30
C GLY A 200 1.65 10.09 -12.70
N LEU A 201 0.81 9.61 -11.81
CA LEU A 201 -0.13 10.40 -11.03
C LEU A 201 0.04 10.08 -9.54
N LEU A 202 0.37 11.10 -8.77
CA LEU A 202 0.35 11.04 -7.30
C LEU A 202 -0.95 11.66 -6.81
N CYS A 203 -1.73 10.91 -6.06
CA CYS A 203 -2.97 11.34 -5.41
C CYS A 203 -2.78 11.26 -3.91
N GLY A 204 -3.13 12.31 -3.19
CA GLY A 204 -2.99 12.37 -1.74
C GLY A 204 -3.59 13.61 -1.15
N ILE A 205 -3.10 13.98 0.01
CA ILE A 205 -3.49 15.19 0.72
C ILE A 205 -2.33 16.19 0.68
N SER A 206 -2.64 17.40 0.26
CA SER A 206 -1.67 18.48 0.33
C SER A 206 -1.25 18.76 1.78
N SER A 207 0.02 18.63 2.09
CA SER A 207 0.55 18.91 3.44
C SER A 207 0.42 20.36 3.89
N ALA A 208 0.20 21.30 2.96
CA ALA A 208 0.12 22.72 3.27
C ALA A 208 -1.28 23.16 3.74
N ASP A 209 -2.33 22.64 3.11
CA ASP A 209 -3.73 23.07 3.31
C ASP A 209 -4.69 21.90 3.56
N LEU A 210 -4.15 20.69 3.72
CA LEU A 210 -4.87 19.45 3.98
C LEU A 210 -6.00 19.16 2.99
N MET A 211 -5.86 19.63 1.75
CA MET A 211 -6.83 19.41 0.69
C MET A 211 -6.46 18.19 -0.16
N PRO A 212 -7.43 17.34 -0.50
CA PRO A 212 -7.19 16.29 -1.48
C PRO A 212 -6.70 16.86 -2.81
N CYS A 213 -5.65 16.30 -3.35
CA CYS A 213 -5.02 16.78 -4.57
C CYS A 213 -4.42 15.64 -5.40
N ALA A 214 -4.14 15.93 -6.66
CA ALA A 214 -3.44 15.03 -7.55
C ALA A 214 -2.40 15.78 -8.37
N PHE A 215 -1.21 15.22 -8.47
CA PHE A 215 -0.08 15.80 -9.20
C PHE A 215 0.33 14.89 -10.35
N ARG A 216 0.58 15.48 -11.52
CA ARG A 216 1.39 14.80 -12.53
C ARG A 216 2.81 14.68 -11.98
N CYS A 217 3.41 13.51 -12.14
CA CYS A 217 4.79 13.26 -11.76
C CYS A 217 5.55 12.60 -12.90
N LEU A 218 6.85 12.72 -12.85
CA LEU A 218 7.82 11.96 -13.64
C LEU A 218 8.61 11.09 -12.67
N VAL A 219 8.77 9.82 -13.03
CA VAL A 219 9.62 8.89 -12.28
C VAL A 219 10.72 8.37 -13.20
N THR A 220 11.96 8.38 -12.75
CA THR A 220 13.13 8.04 -13.55
C THR A 220 14.03 7.05 -12.84
N LEU A 221 14.81 6.31 -13.63
CA LEU A 221 15.85 5.40 -13.11
C LEU A 221 17.13 6.13 -12.71
N ASN A 222 17.39 7.27 -13.32
CA ASN A 222 18.56 8.10 -13.06
C ASN A 222 18.13 9.50 -12.62
N PRO A 223 18.91 10.17 -11.76
CA PRO A 223 18.59 11.52 -11.32
C PRO A 223 18.54 12.50 -12.51
N GLN A 224 17.61 13.45 -12.47
CA GLN A 224 17.43 14.51 -13.47
C GLN A 224 17.78 15.87 -12.86
N GLU A 225 18.23 16.80 -13.70
CA GLU A 225 18.40 18.19 -13.30
C GLU A 225 17.03 18.87 -13.17
N LEU A 226 16.89 19.72 -12.14
CA LEU A 226 15.66 20.50 -11.91
C LEU A 226 15.67 21.75 -12.78
N ASP A 227 15.50 21.57 -14.09
CA ASP A 227 15.57 22.61 -15.09
C ASP A 227 14.19 23.02 -15.65
N GLU A 228 14.18 23.99 -16.56
CA GLU A 228 12.95 24.46 -17.21
C GLU A 228 12.36 23.40 -18.15
N SER A 229 13.15 22.50 -18.72
CA SER A 229 12.67 21.41 -19.57
C SER A 229 11.82 20.44 -18.76
N LEU A 230 12.32 20.01 -17.59
CA LEU A 230 11.58 19.17 -16.66
C LEU A 230 10.30 19.87 -16.16
N ARG A 231 10.37 21.18 -15.88
CA ARG A 231 9.20 21.96 -15.49
C ARG A 231 8.13 21.95 -16.57
N GLN A 232 8.50 22.24 -17.83
CA GLN A 232 7.55 22.26 -18.95
C GLN A 232 6.89 20.89 -19.17
N ARG A 233 7.64 19.80 -18.98
CA ARG A 233 7.11 18.46 -19.08
C ARG A 233 6.04 18.16 -18.02
N LEU A 234 6.20 18.70 -16.82
CA LEU A 234 5.31 18.46 -15.67
C LEU A 234 4.08 19.38 -15.66
N LEU A 235 4.11 20.48 -16.39
CA LEU A 235 2.97 21.39 -16.52
C LEU A 235 1.84 20.77 -17.36
N PHE A 236 0.61 21.14 -17.04
CA PHE A 236 -0.57 20.78 -17.81
C PHE A 236 -0.74 21.72 -19.00
N SER A 237 -0.86 21.17 -20.19
CA SER A 237 -1.13 21.96 -21.40
C SER A 237 -2.57 22.46 -21.42
N LYS A 238 -2.82 23.56 -22.14
CA LYS A 238 -4.17 24.12 -22.33
C LYS A 238 -5.13 23.10 -23.01
N GLN A 239 -4.59 22.24 -23.86
CA GLN A 239 -5.38 21.21 -24.56
C GLN A 239 -5.82 20.11 -23.60
N GLU A 240 -4.92 19.64 -22.71
CA GLU A 240 -5.24 18.65 -21.68
C GLU A 240 -6.30 19.19 -20.74
N ILE A 241 -6.16 20.41 -20.24
CA ILE A 241 -7.14 21.05 -19.36
C ILE A 241 -8.52 21.12 -20.02
N ARG A 242 -8.59 21.52 -21.31
CA ARG A 242 -9.85 21.53 -22.06
C ARG A 242 -10.45 20.13 -22.24
N ARG A 243 -9.61 19.12 -22.50
CA ARG A 243 -10.05 17.73 -22.64
C ARG A 243 -10.60 17.21 -21.32
N TRP A 244 -9.90 17.44 -20.22
CA TRP A 244 -10.34 17.02 -18.90
C TRP A 244 -11.63 17.71 -18.46
N GLY A 245 -11.79 18.99 -18.75
CA GLY A 245 -13.03 19.71 -18.52
C GLY A 245 -14.23 19.10 -19.24
N LYS A 246 -14.04 18.63 -20.50
CA LYS A 246 -15.08 17.94 -21.25
C LYS A 246 -15.40 16.55 -20.67
N LEU A 247 -14.40 15.83 -20.18
CA LEU A 247 -14.55 14.50 -19.62
C LEU A 247 -14.95 14.52 -18.14
N ASN A 248 -14.85 15.69 -17.50
CA ASN A 248 -14.94 15.84 -16.03
C ASN A 248 -14.01 14.86 -15.28
N MET A 249 -12.82 14.63 -15.82
CA MET A 249 -11.87 13.63 -15.35
C MET A 249 -10.44 14.05 -15.69
N LEU A 250 -9.51 13.95 -14.74
CA LEU A 250 -8.08 14.14 -14.95
C LEU A 250 -7.46 12.82 -15.42
N LEU A 251 -6.78 12.86 -16.56
CA LEU A 251 -6.13 11.71 -17.17
C LEU A 251 -4.66 12.01 -17.42
N ILE A 252 -3.78 11.09 -17.04
CA ILE A 252 -2.36 11.14 -17.40
C ILE A 252 -2.11 10.05 -18.42
N GLY A 253 -1.58 10.42 -19.58
CA GLY A 253 -1.19 9.48 -20.63
C GLY A 253 0.29 9.09 -20.52
N ASN A 254 0.61 7.91 -20.98
CA ASN A 254 2.01 7.47 -21.14
C ASN A 254 2.56 8.13 -22.41
N ARG A 255 3.30 9.23 -22.25
CA ARG A 255 3.86 9.98 -23.40
C ARG A 255 5.11 9.32 -23.92
N SER A 256 5.15 9.03 -25.21
CA SER A 256 6.39 8.74 -25.90
C SER A 256 7.15 10.05 -26.18
N ALA A 257 8.47 9.96 -26.38
CA ALA A 257 9.29 11.12 -26.72
C ALA A 257 8.83 11.79 -28.05
N GLU A 258 8.18 11.04 -28.93
CA GLU A 258 7.64 11.51 -30.22
C GLU A 258 6.36 12.33 -30.06
N ASP A 259 5.56 12.08 -29.01
CA ASP A 259 4.32 12.85 -28.77
C ASP A 259 4.59 14.28 -28.30
N SER A 260 5.81 14.57 -27.84
CA SER A 260 6.21 15.93 -27.43
C SER A 260 6.52 16.86 -28.60
N ALA A 261 6.68 16.32 -29.80
CA ALA A 261 7.03 17.11 -31.00
C ALA A 261 5.80 17.61 -31.77
N PHE A 262 4.58 17.19 -31.40
CA PHE A 262 3.33 17.53 -32.08
C PHE A 262 2.35 18.37 -31.21
N LEU A 263 2.85 19.02 -30.16
CA LEU A 263 2.03 19.89 -29.30
C LEU A 263 2.50 21.36 -29.37
#